data_4c8f9653bb35d5d83e12ff272c827516
#
_entry.id   4c8f9653bb35d5d83e12ff272c827516
#
_cell.length_a   1.000
_cell.length_b   1.000
_cell.length_c   1.000
_cell.angle_alpha   90.00
_cell.angle_beta   90.00
_cell.angle_gamma   90.00
#
_symmetry.space_group_name_H-M   'P 1'
#
loop_
_entity.id
_entity.type
_entity.pdbx_description
1 polymer ?
#
loop_
_entity_poly.entity_id
_entity_poly.type
_entity_poly.pdbx_seq_one_letter_code
_entity_poly.pdbx_strand_id
1 'polypeptide(L)'
;LFDSREKAKRAVMAGAVQINGQLARKASDSIKPADEITVKQADKYVSRGGLKLEKALNHFSVDPTGQVAMDIGASTGGFTDCLLQAGARMVFAIDVGHGQLAWKLRQDERVVVMEKINARELAVSNFPQPFTPVPLAVADCSFISLRKILPPAVALMTAGGKLLALVKPQFEAGKAEADKGQGVITDAAIHRRILHELEGFVTDDLPGVRWSGVTESPITGPAGNKEFLALIEKED
;
A
#
# COMPACT_ATOMS: atom_id res chain seq x y z
N LEU A 1 -30.98 5.91 1.03
CA LEU A 1 -29.76 6.04 0.22
C LEU A 1 -28.82 7.12 0.78
N PHE A 2 -29.36 8.33 1.12
CA PHE A 2 -28.56 9.43 1.66
C PHE A 2 -29.34 10.16 2.77
N ASP A 3 -28.61 10.61 3.80
CA ASP A 3 -29.20 11.30 4.96
C ASP A 3 -29.56 12.77 4.66
N SER A 4 -29.08 13.33 3.53
CA SER A 4 -29.39 14.70 3.12
C SER A 4 -29.31 14.89 1.60
N ARG A 5 -30.06 15.91 1.11
CA ARG A 5 -30.07 16.32 -0.30
C ARG A 5 -28.66 16.74 -0.79
N GLU A 6 -27.89 17.40 0.06
CA GLU A 6 -26.54 17.84 -0.28
C GLU A 6 -25.56 16.67 -0.43
N LYS A 7 -25.70 15.63 0.40
CA LYS A 7 -24.92 14.39 0.24
C LYS A 7 -25.26 13.68 -1.05
N ALA A 8 -26.56 13.56 -1.38
CA ALA A 8 -27.02 12.97 -2.64
C ALA A 8 -26.49 13.74 -3.86
N LYS A 9 -26.59 15.08 -3.86
CA LYS A 9 -26.07 15.93 -4.92
C LYS A 9 -24.55 15.74 -5.12
N ARG A 10 -23.77 15.71 -4.05
CA ARG A 10 -22.32 15.44 -4.11
C ARG A 10 -22.01 14.07 -4.68
N ALA A 11 -22.77 13.03 -4.31
CA ALA A 11 -22.59 11.69 -4.84
C ALA A 11 -22.89 11.60 -6.34
N VAL A 12 -23.93 12.30 -6.83
CA VAL A 12 -24.19 12.40 -8.27
C VAL A 12 -23.08 13.12 -9.00
N MET A 13 -22.62 14.26 -8.47
CA MET A 13 -21.50 15.01 -9.07
C MET A 13 -20.18 14.24 -9.09
N ALA A 14 -19.96 13.34 -8.11
CA ALA A 14 -18.83 12.45 -8.05
C ALA A 14 -18.97 11.20 -8.95
N GLY A 15 -20.08 11.05 -9.71
CA GLY A 15 -20.33 9.90 -10.56
C GLY A 15 -20.59 8.59 -9.79
N ALA A 16 -20.99 8.68 -8.52
CA ALA A 16 -21.24 7.53 -7.68
C ALA A 16 -22.68 6.99 -7.78
N VAL A 17 -23.58 7.69 -8.45
CA VAL A 17 -25.00 7.29 -8.55
C VAL A 17 -25.30 6.79 -9.97
N GLN A 18 -25.94 5.64 -10.07
CA GLN A 18 -26.46 5.12 -11.33
C GLN A 18 -28.00 5.01 -11.26
N ILE A 19 -28.65 5.26 -12.37
CA ILE A 19 -30.08 5.05 -12.59
C ILE A 19 -30.20 4.02 -13.71
N ASN A 20 -30.82 2.87 -13.43
CA ASN A 20 -30.95 1.74 -14.36
C ASN A 20 -29.59 1.33 -14.98
N GLY A 21 -28.53 1.29 -14.18
CA GLY A 21 -27.18 0.92 -14.61
C GLY A 21 -26.40 2.02 -15.36
N GLN A 22 -27.00 3.20 -15.63
CA GLN A 22 -26.35 4.35 -16.26
C GLN A 22 -26.01 5.43 -15.25
N LEU A 23 -24.86 6.08 -15.40
CA LEU A 23 -24.45 7.18 -14.52
C LEU A 23 -25.48 8.32 -14.57
N ALA A 24 -25.93 8.74 -13.40
CA ALA A 24 -26.74 9.95 -13.27
C ALA A 24 -25.90 11.17 -13.68
N ARG A 25 -26.38 11.95 -14.65
CA ARG A 25 -25.65 13.07 -15.23
C ARG A 25 -25.75 14.33 -14.40
N LYS A 26 -26.91 14.56 -13.78
CA LYS A 26 -27.21 15.74 -12.98
C LYS A 26 -28.06 15.36 -11.77
N ALA A 27 -27.88 16.09 -10.68
CA ALA A 27 -28.70 15.92 -9.48
C ALA A 27 -30.19 16.30 -9.69
N SER A 28 -30.50 16.91 -10.82
CA SER A 28 -31.88 17.28 -11.25
C SER A 28 -32.48 16.28 -12.24
N ASP A 29 -31.81 15.18 -12.57
CA ASP A 29 -32.36 14.16 -13.44
C ASP A 29 -33.65 13.59 -12.80
N SER A 30 -34.69 13.50 -13.60
CA SER A 30 -36.00 12.98 -13.16
C SER A 30 -35.89 11.46 -13.01
N ILE A 31 -36.36 10.96 -11.88
CA ILE A 31 -36.45 9.52 -11.59
C ILE A 31 -37.94 9.11 -11.55
N LYS A 32 -38.25 7.94 -12.10
CA LYS A 32 -39.54 7.31 -12.04
C LYS A 32 -39.62 6.34 -10.87
N PRO A 33 -40.80 6.04 -10.34
CA PRO A 33 -40.97 5.07 -9.24
C PRO A 33 -40.40 3.67 -9.54
N ALA A 34 -40.30 3.30 -10.83
CA ALA A 34 -39.77 2.01 -11.29
C ALA A 34 -38.25 2.01 -11.58
N ASP A 35 -37.60 3.17 -11.48
CA ASP A 35 -36.17 3.25 -11.76
C ASP A 35 -35.35 2.65 -10.61
N GLU A 36 -34.38 1.81 -10.96
CA GLU A 36 -33.42 1.26 -10.03
C GLU A 36 -32.30 2.26 -9.78
N ILE A 37 -32.12 2.70 -8.54
CA ILE A 37 -31.05 3.60 -8.16
C ILE A 37 -29.99 2.81 -7.40
N THR A 38 -28.79 2.72 -7.97
CA THR A 38 -27.63 2.14 -7.31
C THR A 38 -26.64 3.25 -6.97
N VAL A 39 -26.05 3.12 -5.77
CA VAL A 39 -25.00 4.04 -5.30
C VAL A 39 -23.72 3.24 -5.16
N LYS A 40 -22.73 3.57 -5.99
CA LYS A 40 -21.39 3.02 -5.83
C LYS A 40 -20.84 3.55 -4.50
N GLN A 41 -20.56 2.65 -3.57
CA GLN A 41 -19.86 3.04 -2.37
C GLN A 41 -18.53 3.67 -2.76
N ALA A 42 -18.19 4.80 -2.13
CA ALA A 42 -16.87 5.38 -2.29
C ALA A 42 -15.82 4.34 -1.87
N ASP A 43 -14.76 4.22 -2.66
CA ASP A 43 -13.67 3.34 -2.30
C ASP A 43 -13.15 3.73 -0.91
N LYS A 44 -12.91 2.75 -0.04
CA LYS A 44 -12.45 2.98 1.34
C LYS A 44 -11.14 3.76 1.38
N TYR A 45 -10.27 3.50 0.42
CA TYR A 45 -8.94 4.11 0.27
C TYR A 45 -8.79 4.74 -1.12
N VAL A 46 -7.82 5.63 -1.29
CA VAL A 46 -7.51 6.27 -2.59
C VAL A 46 -7.11 5.28 -3.68
N SER A 47 -6.73 4.06 -3.31
CA SER A 47 -6.47 2.95 -4.22
C SER A 47 -6.69 1.61 -3.52
N ARG A 48 -6.82 0.54 -4.32
CA ARG A 48 -6.97 -0.84 -3.83
C ARG A 48 -5.82 -1.30 -2.93
N GLY A 49 -4.65 -0.66 -3.04
CA GLY A 49 -3.50 -0.92 -2.17
C GLY A 49 -3.85 -0.84 -0.69
N GLY A 50 -4.68 0.11 -0.27
CA GLY A 50 -5.10 0.24 1.13
C GLY A 50 -5.72 -1.02 1.72
N LEU A 51 -6.47 -1.80 0.91
CA LEU A 51 -7.06 -3.08 1.36
C LEU A 51 -5.99 -4.15 1.67
N LYS A 52 -4.87 -4.11 0.94
CA LYS A 52 -3.75 -5.03 1.20
C LYS A 52 -3.12 -4.73 2.56
N LEU A 53 -2.78 -3.46 2.80
CA LEU A 53 -2.19 -3.06 4.07
C LEU A 53 -3.14 -3.28 5.25
N GLU A 54 -4.42 -2.96 5.10
CA GLU A 54 -5.44 -3.23 6.13
C GLU A 54 -5.45 -4.71 6.55
N LYS A 55 -5.38 -5.62 5.56
CA LYS A 55 -5.28 -7.07 5.84
C LYS A 55 -4.04 -7.40 6.65
N ALA A 56 -2.88 -6.81 6.31
CA ALA A 56 -1.63 -7.06 7.03
C ALA A 56 -1.68 -6.51 8.47
N LEU A 57 -2.12 -5.27 8.64
CA LEU A 57 -2.26 -4.65 9.97
C LEU A 57 -3.12 -5.51 10.89
N ASN A 58 -4.28 -5.97 10.40
CA ASN A 58 -5.20 -6.83 11.16
C ASN A 58 -4.61 -8.22 11.43
N HIS A 59 -4.00 -8.85 10.40
CA HIS A 59 -3.47 -10.22 10.52
C HIS A 59 -2.32 -10.32 11.53
N PHE A 60 -1.41 -9.33 11.49
CA PHE A 60 -0.23 -9.29 12.35
C PHE A 60 -0.42 -8.48 13.62
N SER A 61 -1.61 -7.94 13.84
CA SER A 61 -1.93 -7.08 15.02
C SER A 61 -0.95 -5.91 15.13
N VAL A 62 -0.64 -5.26 14.01
CA VAL A 62 0.20 -4.05 13.97
C VAL A 62 -0.70 -2.83 14.10
N ASP A 63 -0.50 -2.04 15.15
CA ASP A 63 -1.27 -0.81 15.42
C ASP A 63 -0.46 0.43 15.04
N PRO A 64 -0.86 1.19 14.00
CA PRO A 64 -0.19 2.43 13.61
C PRO A 64 -0.56 3.64 14.50
N THR A 65 -1.50 3.51 15.43
CA THR A 65 -2.05 4.64 16.21
C THR A 65 -0.94 5.44 16.89
N GLY A 66 -0.90 6.74 16.60
CA GLY A 66 0.08 7.69 17.17
C GLY A 66 1.50 7.53 16.62
N GLN A 67 1.78 6.56 15.77
CA GLN A 67 3.12 6.29 15.25
C GLN A 67 3.47 7.18 14.05
N VAL A 68 4.76 7.41 13.87
CA VAL A 68 5.33 7.93 12.62
C VAL A 68 5.67 6.73 11.75
N ALA A 69 5.25 6.75 10.50
CA ALA A 69 5.50 5.67 9.55
C ALA A 69 6.18 6.17 8.28
N MET A 70 6.86 5.28 7.55
CA MET A 70 7.27 5.52 6.17
C MET A 70 6.58 4.53 5.23
N ASP A 71 6.05 5.06 4.12
CA ASP A 71 5.41 4.32 3.02
C ASP A 71 6.35 4.36 1.82
N ILE A 72 7.00 3.23 1.53
CA ILE A 72 8.02 3.10 0.49
C ILE A 72 7.37 2.55 -0.78
N GLY A 73 7.30 3.38 -1.83
CA GLY A 73 6.53 3.12 -3.03
C GLY A 73 5.09 3.58 -2.90
N ALA A 74 4.88 4.78 -2.35
CA ALA A 74 3.56 5.30 -2.03
C ALA A 74 2.60 5.41 -3.23
N SER A 75 3.11 5.69 -4.43
CA SER A 75 2.32 5.81 -5.67
C SER A 75 1.10 6.72 -5.48
N THR A 76 -0.12 6.23 -5.70
CA THR A 76 -1.37 6.98 -5.45
C THR A 76 -1.68 7.19 -3.97
N GLY A 77 -1.00 6.50 -3.06
CA GLY A 77 -1.13 6.66 -1.61
C GLY A 77 -2.08 5.67 -0.93
N GLY A 78 -2.30 4.49 -1.51
CA GLY A 78 -3.19 3.49 -0.89
C GLY A 78 -2.74 3.07 0.50
N PHE A 79 -1.45 2.80 0.69
CA PHE A 79 -0.88 2.45 1.98
C PHE A 79 -0.85 3.65 2.92
N THR A 80 -0.42 4.82 2.43
CA THR A 80 -0.48 6.09 3.19
C THR A 80 -1.87 6.36 3.75
N ASP A 81 -2.92 6.28 2.90
CA ASP A 81 -4.33 6.51 3.30
C ASP A 81 -4.78 5.48 4.36
N CYS A 82 -4.38 4.21 4.22
CA CYS A 82 -4.67 3.18 5.19
C CYS A 82 -4.01 3.47 6.54
N LEU A 83 -2.73 3.84 6.57
CA LEU A 83 -2.01 4.21 7.78
C LEU A 83 -2.68 5.39 8.50
N LEU A 84 -3.04 6.45 7.76
CA LEU A 84 -3.69 7.63 8.32
C LEU A 84 -5.08 7.31 8.89
N GLN A 85 -5.88 6.48 8.20
CA GLN A 85 -7.18 6.03 8.69
C GLN A 85 -7.05 5.09 9.91
N ALA A 86 -5.95 4.35 10.01
CA ALA A 86 -5.60 3.53 11.17
C ALA A 86 -4.93 4.33 12.30
N GLY A 87 -4.91 5.67 12.22
CA GLY A 87 -4.48 6.53 13.32
C GLY A 87 -2.99 6.89 13.33
N ALA A 88 -2.23 6.64 12.26
CA ALA A 88 -0.85 7.10 12.19
C ALA A 88 -0.76 8.63 12.39
N ARG A 89 0.21 9.06 13.20
CA ARG A 89 0.44 10.48 13.50
C ARG A 89 1.04 11.22 12.31
N MET A 90 1.92 10.56 11.56
CA MET A 90 2.59 11.12 10.40
C MET A 90 3.06 10.00 9.48
N VAL A 91 3.03 10.25 8.17
CA VAL A 91 3.52 9.30 7.16
C VAL A 91 4.47 10.02 6.21
N PHE A 92 5.69 9.52 6.08
CA PHE A 92 6.61 9.86 4.99
C PHE A 92 6.22 9.05 3.75
N ALA A 93 5.56 9.68 2.78
CA ALA A 93 5.13 9.05 1.54
C ALA A 93 6.23 9.17 0.48
N ILE A 94 6.98 8.07 0.29
CA ILE A 94 8.21 8.01 -0.50
C ILE A 94 7.94 7.33 -1.83
N ASP A 95 8.29 7.97 -2.94
CA ASP A 95 8.17 7.39 -4.28
C ASP A 95 9.25 7.89 -5.23
N VAL A 96 9.65 7.04 -6.18
CA VAL A 96 10.57 7.42 -7.27
C VAL A 96 9.87 8.29 -8.32
N GLY A 97 8.56 8.17 -8.45
CA GLY A 97 7.71 8.96 -9.34
C GLY A 97 7.49 10.37 -8.84
N HIS A 98 6.70 11.12 -9.60
CA HIS A 98 6.33 12.50 -9.28
C HIS A 98 4.87 12.75 -9.63
N GLY A 99 4.15 13.46 -8.77
CA GLY A 99 2.78 13.88 -9.03
C GLY A 99 1.73 12.76 -8.93
N GLN A 100 2.10 11.57 -8.41
CA GLN A 100 1.21 10.41 -8.37
C GLN A 100 0.30 10.39 -7.14
N LEU A 101 0.79 10.88 -6.01
CA LEU A 101 0.06 10.85 -4.74
C LEU A 101 -1.28 11.59 -4.88
N ALA A 102 -2.37 11.01 -4.42
CA ALA A 102 -3.71 11.59 -4.48
C ALA A 102 -3.77 12.95 -3.79
N TRP A 103 -4.49 13.90 -4.41
CA TRP A 103 -4.55 15.28 -3.96
C TRP A 103 -4.97 15.43 -2.48
N LYS A 104 -5.96 14.64 -2.02
CA LYS A 104 -6.38 14.69 -0.61
C LYS A 104 -5.26 14.37 0.37
N LEU A 105 -4.33 13.45 -0.01
CA LEU A 105 -3.19 13.09 0.83
C LEU A 105 -2.08 14.15 0.78
N ARG A 106 -1.91 14.82 -0.37
CA ARG A 106 -0.96 15.95 -0.47
C ARG A 106 -1.38 17.15 0.39
N GLN A 107 -2.66 17.27 0.69
CA GLN A 107 -3.21 18.34 1.53
C GLN A 107 -3.32 17.95 3.01
N ASP A 108 -3.06 16.71 3.37
CA ASP A 108 -3.09 16.26 4.76
C ASP A 108 -1.78 16.63 5.46
N GLU A 109 -1.86 17.44 6.49
CA GLU A 109 -0.70 17.93 7.27
C GLU A 109 0.13 16.80 7.91
N ARG A 110 -0.45 15.61 8.02
CA ARG A 110 0.24 14.41 8.52
C ARG A 110 1.09 13.72 7.46
N VAL A 111 1.03 14.14 6.18
CA VAL A 111 1.76 13.51 5.09
C VAL A 111 2.95 14.37 4.67
N VAL A 112 4.13 13.79 4.76
CA VAL A 112 5.35 14.38 4.21
C VAL A 112 5.60 13.72 2.85
N VAL A 113 5.37 14.47 1.76
CA VAL A 113 5.52 13.98 0.39
C VAL A 113 6.99 13.98 0.01
N MET A 114 7.52 12.81 -0.32
CA MET A 114 8.93 12.60 -0.66
C MET A 114 9.04 11.90 -2.04
N GLU A 115 8.96 12.68 -3.09
CA GLU A 115 9.01 12.22 -4.48
C GLU A 115 10.41 12.29 -5.09
N LYS A 116 10.62 11.55 -6.20
CA LYS A 116 11.90 11.42 -6.91
C LYS A 116 13.00 10.80 -6.05
N ILE A 117 12.62 9.95 -5.10
CA ILE A 117 13.55 9.25 -4.22
C ILE A 117 13.58 7.78 -4.59
N ASN A 118 14.77 7.29 -4.94
CA ASN A 118 14.99 5.88 -5.21
C ASN A 118 15.06 5.10 -3.90
N ALA A 119 14.13 4.18 -3.67
CA ALA A 119 14.07 3.38 -2.45
C ALA A 119 15.34 2.54 -2.19
N ARG A 120 16.14 2.25 -3.22
CA ARG A 120 17.44 1.55 -3.10
C ARG A 120 18.52 2.39 -2.43
N GLU A 121 18.38 3.69 -2.48
CA GLU A 121 19.36 4.68 -2.00
C GLU A 121 18.78 5.50 -0.84
N LEU A 122 17.73 4.97 -0.20
CA LEU A 122 17.05 5.66 0.88
C LEU A 122 18.00 5.81 2.08
N ALA A 123 18.16 7.06 2.55
CA ALA A 123 19.09 7.42 3.62
C ALA A 123 18.52 8.57 4.45
N VAL A 124 19.08 8.80 5.64
CA VAL A 124 18.70 9.89 6.56
C VAL A 124 18.71 11.26 5.86
N SER A 125 19.64 11.48 4.92
CA SER A 125 19.75 12.74 4.17
C SER A 125 18.56 13.03 3.25
N ASN A 126 17.72 12.05 2.93
CA ASN A 126 16.51 12.27 2.14
C ASN A 126 15.37 12.89 2.95
N PHE A 127 15.41 12.77 4.28
CA PHE A 127 14.33 13.20 5.16
C PHE A 127 14.50 14.62 5.65
N PRO A 128 13.40 15.32 5.98
CA PRO A 128 13.48 16.60 6.71
C PRO A 128 14.27 16.44 8.01
N GLN A 129 15.11 17.40 8.32
CA GLN A 129 15.96 17.35 9.51
C GLN A 129 15.38 18.18 10.67
N PRO A 130 15.52 17.72 11.92
CA PRO A 130 16.16 16.47 12.34
C PRO A 130 15.29 15.24 12.05
N PHE A 131 15.89 14.18 11.50
CA PHE A 131 15.22 12.90 11.30
C PHE A 131 15.41 12.00 12.51
N THR A 132 14.33 11.36 12.94
CA THR A 132 14.34 10.31 13.96
C THR A 132 13.91 9.00 13.31
N PRO A 133 14.62 7.88 13.53
CA PRO A 133 14.20 6.58 13.03
C PRO A 133 12.74 6.28 13.37
N VAL A 134 12.05 5.60 12.46
CA VAL A 134 10.61 5.36 12.58
C VAL A 134 10.30 3.97 13.11
N PRO A 135 9.25 3.81 13.94
CA PRO A 135 8.85 2.50 14.48
C PRO A 135 8.09 1.64 13.46
N LEU A 136 7.56 2.22 12.38
CA LEU A 136 6.77 1.51 11.39
C LEU A 136 7.20 1.88 9.98
N ALA A 137 7.40 0.86 9.15
CA ALA A 137 7.59 1.00 7.71
C ALA A 137 6.62 0.11 6.94
N VAL A 138 6.19 0.55 5.77
CA VAL A 138 5.43 -0.26 4.83
C VAL A 138 6.08 -0.13 3.45
N ALA A 139 6.01 -1.18 2.62
CA ALA A 139 6.63 -1.16 1.29
C ALA A 139 5.74 -1.85 0.24
N ASP A 140 5.38 -1.09 -0.82
CA ASP A 140 4.66 -1.57 -2.01
C ASP A 140 5.39 -1.15 -3.28
N CYS A 141 6.61 -1.65 -3.49
CA CYS A 141 7.42 -1.31 -4.65
C CYS A 141 7.16 -2.23 -5.83
N SER A 142 7.25 -1.69 -7.05
CA SER A 142 7.13 -2.44 -8.29
C SER A 142 8.44 -2.41 -9.08
N PHE A 143 8.67 -3.46 -9.90
CA PHE A 143 9.83 -3.60 -10.78
C PHE A 143 11.19 -3.67 -10.07
N ILE A 144 11.18 -4.06 -8.80
CA ILE A 144 12.38 -4.19 -7.97
C ILE A 144 12.17 -5.29 -6.93
N SER A 145 13.23 -6.04 -6.63
CA SER A 145 13.21 -7.03 -5.56
C SER A 145 13.30 -6.35 -4.19
N LEU A 146 12.59 -6.89 -3.21
CA LEU A 146 12.65 -6.48 -1.81
C LEU A 146 14.06 -6.60 -1.22
N ARG A 147 14.89 -7.50 -1.72
CA ARG A 147 16.31 -7.63 -1.31
C ARG A 147 17.10 -6.33 -1.47
N LYS A 148 16.67 -5.44 -2.39
CA LYS A 148 17.32 -4.14 -2.62
C LYS A 148 16.73 -3.01 -1.79
N ILE A 149 15.52 -3.20 -1.24
CA ILE A 149 14.76 -2.17 -0.52
C ILE A 149 14.85 -2.37 0.98
N LEU A 150 14.84 -3.63 1.43
CA LEU A 150 14.85 -3.94 2.87
C LEU A 150 16.06 -3.37 3.62
N PRO A 151 17.31 -3.50 3.12
CA PRO A 151 18.48 -3.00 3.86
C PRO A 151 18.42 -1.49 4.16
N PRO A 152 18.20 -0.59 3.18
CA PRO A 152 18.09 0.84 3.46
C PRO A 152 16.84 1.19 4.30
N ALA A 153 15.72 0.47 4.14
CA ALA A 153 14.52 0.70 4.94
C ALA A 153 14.74 0.37 6.42
N VAL A 154 15.30 -0.80 6.72
CA VAL A 154 15.61 -1.25 8.09
C VAL A 154 16.61 -0.32 8.79
N ALA A 155 17.58 0.23 8.06
CA ALA A 155 18.54 1.19 8.62
C ALA A 155 17.87 2.45 9.19
N LEU A 156 16.70 2.83 8.68
CA LEU A 156 15.92 4.00 9.09
C LEU A 156 14.87 3.71 10.15
N MET A 157 14.80 2.48 10.65
CA MET A 157 13.83 2.08 11.67
C MET A 157 14.44 2.05 13.05
N THR A 158 13.60 2.26 14.08
CA THR A 158 13.99 2.06 15.48
C THR A 158 14.23 0.56 15.76
N ALA A 159 14.95 0.25 16.82
CA ALA A 159 14.93 -1.06 17.46
C ALA A 159 13.46 -1.41 17.84
N GLY A 160 13.08 -2.69 17.73
CA GLY A 160 11.69 -3.14 17.87
C GLY A 160 10.74 -2.68 16.77
N GLY A 161 11.22 -1.96 15.76
CA GLY A 161 10.40 -1.45 14.66
C GLY A 161 9.88 -2.56 13.74
N LYS A 162 8.71 -2.33 13.11
CA LYS A 162 8.02 -3.28 12.24
C LYS A 162 7.97 -2.79 10.80
N LEU A 163 8.21 -3.70 9.86
CA LEU A 163 8.10 -3.44 8.43
C LEU A 163 7.12 -4.43 7.80
N LEU A 164 6.08 -3.92 7.14
CA LEU A 164 5.13 -4.70 6.35
C LEU A 164 5.46 -4.55 4.87
N ALA A 165 6.01 -5.59 4.25
CA ALA A 165 6.42 -5.57 2.84
C ALA A 165 5.47 -6.38 1.95
N LEU A 166 5.03 -5.78 0.84
CA LEU A 166 4.28 -6.50 -0.18
C LEU A 166 5.25 -7.27 -1.08
N VAL A 167 5.22 -8.58 -0.95
CA VAL A 167 5.98 -9.51 -1.80
C VAL A 167 5.21 -9.72 -3.10
N LYS A 168 5.85 -9.39 -4.21
CA LYS A 168 5.33 -9.57 -5.57
C LYS A 168 6.16 -10.62 -6.30
N PRO A 169 5.68 -11.87 -6.41
CA PRO A 169 6.48 -12.96 -6.96
C PRO A 169 7.11 -12.65 -8.32
N GLN A 170 6.43 -11.92 -9.18
CA GLN A 170 6.94 -11.55 -10.50
C GLN A 170 8.18 -10.63 -10.47
N PHE A 171 8.47 -9.97 -9.35
CA PHE A 171 9.66 -9.13 -9.19
C PHE A 171 10.76 -9.79 -8.34
N GLU A 172 10.45 -10.92 -7.75
CA GLU A 172 11.39 -11.74 -6.97
C GLU A 172 11.90 -12.95 -7.74
N ALA A 173 11.08 -13.49 -8.66
CA ALA A 173 11.44 -14.59 -9.53
C ALA A 173 12.53 -14.19 -10.54
N GLY A 174 13.28 -15.16 -11.02
CA GLY A 174 14.20 -14.97 -12.13
C GLY A 174 13.46 -14.55 -13.42
N LYS A 175 14.15 -13.76 -14.27
CA LYS A 175 13.59 -13.25 -15.53
C LYS A 175 12.96 -14.37 -16.38
N ALA A 176 13.61 -15.53 -16.48
CA ALA A 176 13.13 -16.66 -17.26
C ALA A 176 11.79 -17.23 -16.75
N GLU A 177 11.53 -17.18 -15.46
CA GLU A 177 10.26 -17.63 -14.87
C GLU A 177 9.15 -16.60 -15.07
N ALA A 178 9.46 -15.32 -14.90
CA ALA A 178 8.53 -14.24 -15.16
C ALA A 178 8.10 -14.19 -16.65
N ASP A 179 9.06 -14.37 -17.56
CA ASP A 179 8.81 -14.35 -19.01
C ASP A 179 7.92 -15.51 -19.47
N LYS A 180 8.05 -16.72 -18.89
CA LYS A 180 7.20 -17.88 -19.21
C LYS A 180 5.71 -17.62 -19.01
N GLY A 181 5.35 -16.84 -17.97
CA GLY A 181 3.98 -16.48 -17.61
C GLY A 181 3.57 -15.10 -18.12
N GLN A 182 4.31 -14.48 -19.05
CA GLN A 182 4.05 -13.11 -19.51
C GLN A 182 3.91 -12.12 -18.35
N GLY A 183 4.75 -12.28 -17.33
CA GLY A 183 4.71 -11.47 -16.09
C GLY A 183 3.72 -11.95 -15.04
N VAL A 184 3.01 -13.07 -15.26
CA VAL A 184 2.09 -13.65 -14.28
C VAL A 184 2.61 -14.99 -13.78
N ILE A 185 2.86 -15.11 -12.48
CA ILE A 185 3.28 -16.33 -11.81
C ILE A 185 2.08 -16.95 -11.10
N THR A 186 1.63 -18.12 -11.57
CA THR A 186 0.49 -18.84 -11.01
C THR A 186 0.88 -20.09 -10.23
N ASP A 187 2.12 -20.58 -10.41
CA ASP A 187 2.60 -21.81 -9.78
C ASP A 187 2.85 -21.59 -8.27
N ALA A 188 2.10 -22.34 -7.47
CA ALA A 188 2.21 -22.30 -6.01
C ALA A 188 3.59 -22.80 -5.49
N ALA A 189 4.30 -23.64 -6.26
CA ALA A 189 5.65 -24.08 -5.88
C ALA A 189 6.65 -22.93 -6.02
N ILE A 190 6.52 -22.12 -7.07
CA ILE A 190 7.32 -20.91 -7.27
C ILE A 190 7.04 -19.90 -6.16
N HIS A 191 5.76 -19.69 -5.81
CA HIS A 191 5.42 -18.78 -4.70
C HIS A 191 6.09 -19.20 -3.38
N ARG A 192 5.98 -20.50 -3.01
CA ARG A 192 6.62 -21.01 -1.79
C ARG A 192 8.14 -20.86 -1.81
N ARG A 193 8.77 -21.18 -2.93
CA ARG A 193 10.23 -21.01 -3.08
C ARG A 193 10.64 -19.56 -2.88
N ILE A 194 9.95 -18.61 -3.54
CA ILE A 194 10.24 -17.17 -3.42
C ILE A 194 10.10 -16.69 -1.97
N LEU A 195 9.02 -17.08 -1.29
CA LEU A 195 8.82 -16.72 0.11
C LEU A 195 9.93 -17.27 1.00
N HIS A 196 10.31 -18.52 0.80
CA HIS A 196 11.42 -19.16 1.55
C HIS A 196 12.78 -18.48 1.26
N GLU A 197 13.05 -18.14 0.00
CA GLU A 197 14.26 -17.42 -0.38
C GLU A 197 14.33 -16.01 0.21
N LEU A 198 13.18 -15.30 0.33
CA LEU A 198 13.13 -13.99 0.98
C LEU A 198 13.28 -14.10 2.50
N GLU A 199 12.66 -15.11 3.12
CA GLU A 199 12.85 -15.42 4.53
C GLU A 199 14.32 -15.71 4.85
N GLY A 200 14.98 -16.56 4.03
CA GLY A 200 16.40 -16.83 4.16
C GLY A 200 17.25 -15.56 4.03
N PHE A 201 16.95 -14.72 3.03
CA PHE A 201 17.64 -13.44 2.88
C PHE A 201 17.50 -12.53 4.12
N VAL A 202 16.29 -12.45 4.69
CA VAL A 202 16.06 -11.61 5.89
C VAL A 202 16.81 -12.18 7.10
N THR A 203 16.81 -13.51 7.25
CA THR A 203 17.42 -14.19 8.41
C THR A 203 18.96 -14.21 8.34
N ASP A 204 19.50 -14.44 7.14
CA ASP A 204 20.92 -14.73 6.97
C ASP A 204 21.74 -13.49 6.55
N ASP A 205 21.14 -12.59 5.75
CA ASP A 205 21.83 -11.45 5.13
C ASP A 205 21.50 -10.09 5.77
N LEU A 206 20.47 -10.01 6.64
CA LEU A 206 20.09 -8.78 7.34
C LEU A 206 20.29 -8.93 8.86
N PRO A 207 21.47 -8.60 9.40
CA PRO A 207 21.73 -8.74 10.82
C PRO A 207 20.78 -7.85 11.66
N GLY A 208 20.30 -8.39 12.78
CA GLY A 208 19.38 -7.70 13.68
C GLY A 208 17.96 -7.53 13.11
N VAL A 209 17.57 -8.42 12.20
CA VAL A 209 16.23 -8.42 11.59
C VAL A 209 15.64 -9.82 11.59
N ARG A 210 14.35 -9.94 11.86
CA ARG A 210 13.65 -11.21 11.91
C ARG A 210 12.48 -11.22 10.93
N TRP A 211 12.31 -12.32 10.19
CA TRP A 211 11.10 -12.62 9.46
C TRP A 211 10.04 -13.18 10.43
N SER A 212 8.95 -12.44 10.65
CA SER A 212 7.95 -12.79 11.67
C SER A 212 6.70 -13.44 11.10
N GLY A 213 6.56 -13.50 9.78
CA GLY A 213 5.47 -14.22 9.14
C GLY A 213 5.06 -13.63 7.80
N VAL A 214 4.15 -14.35 7.14
CA VAL A 214 3.61 -13.97 5.83
C VAL A 214 2.13 -14.32 5.72
N THR A 215 1.35 -13.50 5.03
CA THR A 215 -0.06 -13.74 4.69
C THR A 215 -0.34 -13.41 3.23
N GLU A 216 -1.28 -14.12 2.60
CA GLU A 216 -1.72 -13.81 1.23
C GLU A 216 -2.51 -12.49 1.20
N SER A 217 -2.26 -11.68 0.20
CA SER A 217 -3.00 -10.44 -0.05
C SER A 217 -4.49 -10.75 -0.34
N PRO A 218 -5.44 -9.93 0.15
CA PRO A 218 -6.86 -10.15 -0.10
C PRO A 218 -7.27 -9.89 -1.54
N ILE A 219 -6.40 -9.28 -2.32
CA ILE A 219 -6.61 -8.97 -3.74
C ILE A 219 -5.35 -9.26 -4.53
N THR A 220 -5.53 -9.62 -5.80
CA THR A 220 -4.43 -9.79 -6.74
C THR A 220 -3.88 -8.45 -7.24
N GLY A 221 -2.65 -8.48 -7.75
CA GLY A 221 -2.07 -7.37 -8.50
C GLY A 221 -2.83 -7.08 -9.80
N PRO A 222 -2.53 -5.94 -10.47
CA PRO A 222 -3.26 -5.51 -11.68
C PRO A 222 -3.24 -6.54 -12.80
N ALA A 223 -2.17 -7.30 -12.97
CA ALA A 223 -2.04 -8.35 -13.98
C ALA A 223 -2.58 -9.72 -13.52
N GLY A 224 -3.18 -9.82 -12.32
CA GLY A 224 -3.71 -11.06 -11.77
C GLY A 224 -2.73 -11.87 -10.92
N ASN A 225 -1.52 -11.38 -10.69
CA ASN A 225 -0.56 -12.04 -9.80
C ASN A 225 -1.09 -12.15 -8.37
N LYS A 226 -0.91 -13.30 -7.75
CA LYS A 226 -0.98 -13.41 -6.29
C LYS A 226 0.16 -12.61 -5.67
N GLU A 227 -0.15 -11.95 -4.57
CA GLU A 227 0.81 -11.15 -3.81
C GLU A 227 0.72 -11.54 -2.33
N PHE A 228 1.77 -11.28 -1.58
CA PHE A 228 1.84 -11.67 -0.17
C PHE A 228 2.32 -10.48 0.66
N LEU A 229 1.97 -10.46 1.93
CA LEU A 229 2.38 -9.42 2.88
C LEU A 229 3.24 -10.09 3.94
N ALA A 230 4.48 -9.67 4.05
CA ALA A 230 5.43 -10.17 5.04
C ALA A 230 5.58 -9.17 6.17
N LEU A 231 5.65 -9.68 7.41
CA LEU A 231 6.07 -8.92 8.59
C LEU A 231 7.54 -9.20 8.86
N ILE A 232 8.31 -8.13 8.95
CA ILE A 232 9.73 -8.12 9.28
C ILE A 232 9.91 -7.21 10.50
N GLU A 233 10.61 -7.67 11.50
CA GLU A 233 10.83 -6.94 12.75
C GLU A 233 12.33 -6.67 12.92
N LYS A 234 12.67 -5.42 13.27
CA LYS A 234 14.03 -5.05 13.67
C LYS A 234 14.21 -5.40 15.14
N GLU A 235 15.23 -6.18 15.43
CA GLU A 235 15.59 -6.56 16.80
C GLU A 235 16.17 -5.38 17.58
N ASP A 236 16.23 -5.51 18.90
CA ASP A 236 16.75 -4.49 19.82
C ASP A 236 18.27 -4.32 19.73
#